data_bd23f052e43032a4c80a9ef202a8c119
#
_entry.id   bd23f052e43032a4c80a9ef202a8c119
#
_cell.length_a   1.000
_cell.length_b   1.000
_cell.length_c   1.000
_cell.angle_alpha   90.00
_cell.angle_beta   90.00
_cell.angle_gamma   90.00
#
_symmetry.space_group_name_H-M   'P 1'
#
loop_
_entity.id
_entity.type
_entity.pdbx_description
1 polymer ?
#
loop_
_entity_poly.entity_id
_entity_poly.type
_entity_poly.pdbx_seq_one_letter_code
_entity_poly.pdbx_strand_id
1 'polypeptide(L)'
;MGALENHMMDIASLCTKYKVRALYAFGSVLTEKFNDQSDIDFLVDFHPLDVFEYGDNYFELKFSLEDLFQRQIDLLEEKAIKNPFFKKSIHEHRKLIYGS
;
A
#
# COMPACT_ATOMS: atom_id res chain seq x y z
N MET A 1 -11.73 -9.95 6.58
CA MET A 1 -11.33 -9.59 7.59
C MET A 1 -10.93 -8.25 7.98
N GLY A 2 -11.09 -7.97 9.13
CA GLY A 2 -11.17 -6.66 9.71
C GLY A 2 -9.98 -5.76 9.60
N ALA A 3 -8.76 -6.28 9.39
CA ALA A 3 -7.58 -5.43 9.40
C ALA A 3 -7.65 -4.30 8.38
N LEU A 4 -8.04 -4.62 7.15
CA LEU A 4 -8.16 -3.60 6.11
C LEU A 4 -9.52 -2.94 6.11
N GLU A 5 -10.58 -3.74 6.23
CA GLU A 5 -11.93 -3.22 6.11
C GLU A 5 -12.28 -2.18 7.17
N ASN A 6 -11.73 -2.31 8.36
CA ASN A 6 -12.00 -1.35 9.43
C ASN A 6 -11.40 0.02 9.20
N HIS A 7 -10.47 0.13 8.24
CA HIS A 7 -9.74 1.38 8.01
C HIS A 7 -9.89 1.92 6.58
N MET A 8 -10.87 1.41 5.82
CA MET A 8 -10.99 1.79 4.40
C MET A 8 -11.19 3.28 4.20
N MET A 9 -11.99 3.92 5.04
CA MET A 9 -12.23 5.36 4.91
C MET A 9 -10.97 6.16 5.22
N ASP A 10 -10.26 5.75 6.26
CA ASP A 10 -9.01 6.43 6.62
C ASP A 10 -7.96 6.26 5.53
N ILE A 11 -7.87 5.06 4.97
CA ILE A 11 -6.94 4.80 3.86
C ILE A 11 -7.28 5.68 2.67
N ALA A 12 -8.55 5.79 2.32
CA ALA A 12 -8.97 6.64 1.20
C ALA A 12 -8.60 8.09 1.42
N SER A 13 -8.77 8.60 2.65
CA SER A 13 -8.38 9.96 2.99
C SER A 13 -6.87 10.18 2.83
N LEU A 14 -6.07 9.23 3.29
CA LEU A 14 -4.61 9.33 3.14
C LEU A 14 -4.20 9.28 1.68
N CYS A 15 -4.82 8.41 0.89
CA CYS A 15 -4.50 8.30 -0.53
C CYS A 15 -4.83 9.58 -1.27
N THR A 16 -5.96 10.19 -0.96
CA THR A 16 -6.32 11.48 -1.56
C THR A 16 -5.33 12.56 -1.17
N LYS A 17 -4.96 12.60 0.11
CA LYS A 17 -4.05 13.61 0.62
C LYS A 17 -2.68 13.53 -0.03
N TYR A 18 -2.18 12.33 -0.26
CA TYR A 18 -0.83 12.13 -0.75
C TYR A 18 -0.77 11.82 -2.25
N LYS A 19 -1.86 12.07 -2.97
CA LYS A 19 -1.91 12.00 -4.43
C LYS A 19 -1.66 10.60 -4.97
N VAL A 20 -2.19 9.60 -4.27
CA VAL A 20 -2.13 8.22 -4.72
C VAL A 20 -3.17 8.01 -5.82
N ARG A 21 -2.76 7.38 -6.92
CA ARG A 21 -3.68 6.99 -7.98
C ARG A 21 -4.32 5.65 -7.68
N ALA A 22 -3.54 4.69 -7.21
CA ALA A 22 -4.03 3.38 -6.86
C ALA A 22 -3.21 2.78 -5.73
N LEU A 23 -3.86 2.07 -4.82
CA LEU A 23 -3.22 1.36 -3.73
C LEU A 23 -3.77 -0.06 -3.69
N TYR A 24 -2.87 -1.03 -3.64
CA TYR A 24 -3.23 -2.44 -3.56
C TYR A 24 -2.62 -3.06 -2.32
N ALA A 25 -3.30 -4.04 -1.76
CA ALA A 25 -2.72 -4.89 -0.71
C ALA A 25 -2.30 -6.21 -1.33
N PHE A 26 -1.22 -6.79 -0.81
CA PHE A 26 -0.78 -8.10 -1.25
C PHE A 26 -0.10 -8.81 -0.08
N GLY A 27 0.30 -10.06 -0.29
CA GLY A 27 1.01 -10.82 0.73
C GLY A 27 0.12 -11.36 1.82
N SER A 28 0.68 -11.51 3.01
CA SER A 28 0.01 -12.24 4.10
C SER A 28 -1.30 -11.64 4.56
N VAL A 29 -1.48 -10.33 4.41
CA VAL A 29 -2.73 -9.68 4.84
C VAL A 29 -3.96 -10.23 4.11
N LEU A 30 -3.75 -10.82 2.93
CA LEU A 30 -4.82 -11.41 2.13
C LEU A 30 -5.03 -12.89 2.45
N THR A 31 -4.33 -13.44 3.42
CA THR A 31 -4.36 -14.87 3.72
C THR A 31 -4.69 -15.10 5.19
N GLU A 32 -4.98 -16.37 5.51
CA GLU A 32 -5.24 -16.76 6.88
C GLU A 32 -3.99 -16.78 7.76
N LYS A 33 -2.81 -16.66 7.15
CA LYS A 33 -1.55 -16.59 7.88
C LYS A 33 -1.30 -15.25 8.54
N PHE A 34 -2.09 -14.24 8.19
CA PHE A 34 -1.93 -12.90 8.75
C PHE A 34 -2.24 -12.92 10.25
N ASN A 35 -1.35 -12.32 11.05
CA ASN A 35 -1.52 -12.26 12.51
C ASN A 35 -0.92 -10.97 13.04
N ASP A 36 -0.91 -10.79 14.36
CA ASP A 36 -0.45 -9.56 14.99
C ASP A 36 1.02 -9.27 14.77
N GLN A 37 1.79 -10.28 14.39
CA GLN A 37 3.22 -10.12 14.13
C GLN A 37 3.52 -9.83 12.65
N SER A 38 2.54 -9.94 11.79
CA SER A 38 2.72 -9.78 10.35
C SER A 38 2.77 -8.31 9.95
N ASP A 39 3.66 -7.99 9.01
CA ASP A 39 3.65 -6.68 8.36
C ASP A 39 2.52 -6.64 7.34
N ILE A 40 2.07 -5.46 6.98
CA ILE A 40 1.13 -5.30 5.89
C ILE A 40 1.89 -4.81 4.67
N ASP A 41 1.70 -5.50 3.55
CA ASP A 41 2.36 -5.16 2.30
C ASP A 41 1.40 -4.42 1.39
N PHE A 42 1.78 -3.21 0.97
CA PHE A 42 1.02 -2.41 0.02
C PHE A 42 1.84 -2.12 -1.22
N LEU A 43 1.14 -2.04 -2.34
CA LEU A 43 1.72 -1.61 -3.60
C LEU A 43 1.06 -0.29 -3.97
N VAL A 44 1.86 0.75 -4.19
CA VAL A 44 1.34 2.09 -4.45
C VAL A 44 1.71 2.57 -5.84
N ASP A 45 0.76 3.25 -6.47
CA ASP A 45 0.99 3.97 -7.72
C ASP A 45 0.51 5.39 -7.51
N PHE A 46 1.42 6.36 -7.60
CA PHE A 46 1.09 7.77 -7.42
C PHE A 46 0.71 8.41 -8.73
N HIS A 47 -0.10 9.46 -8.67
CA HIS A 47 -0.25 10.36 -9.80
C HIS A 47 1.12 10.97 -10.12
N PRO A 48 1.33 11.50 -11.33
CA PRO A 48 2.61 12.11 -11.65
C PRO A 48 2.97 13.20 -10.66
N LEU A 49 4.16 13.11 -10.09
CA LEU A 49 4.68 14.05 -9.09
C LEU A 49 6.12 14.38 -9.47
N ASP A 50 6.58 15.59 -9.11
CA ASP A 50 8.00 15.85 -9.24
C ASP A 50 8.77 15.06 -8.18
N VAL A 51 10.09 15.03 -8.32
CA VAL A 51 10.93 14.16 -7.50
C VAL A 51 10.87 14.51 -6.01
N PHE A 52 10.70 15.79 -5.69
CA PHE A 52 10.63 16.21 -4.29
C PHE A 52 9.28 15.87 -3.67
N GLU A 53 8.20 16.15 -4.39
CA GLU A 53 6.87 15.78 -3.93
C GLU A 53 6.73 14.26 -3.77
N TYR A 54 7.31 13.51 -4.71
CA TYR A 54 7.21 12.06 -4.65
C TYR A 54 7.83 11.52 -3.37
N GLY A 55 9.06 11.97 -3.06
CA GLY A 55 9.73 11.49 -1.86
C GLY A 55 8.97 11.81 -0.59
N ASP A 56 8.50 13.05 -0.46
CA ASP A 56 7.74 13.47 0.70
C ASP A 56 6.45 12.66 0.82
N ASN A 57 5.70 12.54 -0.26
CA ASN A 57 4.41 11.83 -0.24
C ASN A 57 4.60 10.35 0.07
N TYR A 58 5.65 9.74 -0.47
CA TYR A 58 5.92 8.34 -0.21
C TYR A 58 6.15 8.08 1.29
N PHE A 59 7.05 8.85 1.89
CA PHE A 59 7.37 8.61 3.30
C PHE A 59 6.23 9.01 4.23
N GLU A 60 5.53 10.10 3.93
CA GLU A 60 4.41 10.50 4.77
C GLU A 60 3.25 9.51 4.68
N LEU A 61 3.00 8.98 3.50
CA LEU A 61 1.99 7.94 3.34
C LEU A 61 2.38 6.69 4.14
N LYS A 62 3.63 6.27 4.01
CA LYS A 62 4.11 5.08 4.73
C LYS A 62 3.96 5.26 6.24
N PHE A 63 4.43 6.38 6.78
CA PHE A 63 4.35 6.62 8.21
C PHE A 63 2.91 6.76 8.69
N SER A 64 2.05 7.38 7.88
CA SER A 64 0.63 7.51 8.23
C SER A 64 -0.05 6.14 8.27
N LEU A 65 0.29 5.25 7.34
CA LEU A 65 -0.25 3.89 7.36
C LEU A 65 0.26 3.11 8.55
N GLU A 66 1.53 3.29 8.91
CA GLU A 66 2.08 2.64 10.10
C GLU A 66 1.38 3.10 11.36
N ASP A 67 1.10 4.39 11.44
CA ASP A 67 0.38 4.94 12.58
C ASP A 67 -1.06 4.44 12.63
N LEU A 68 -1.71 4.38 11.48
CA LEU A 68 -3.10 3.92 11.39
C LEU A 68 -3.25 2.47 11.83
N PHE A 69 -2.36 1.61 11.36
CA PHE A 69 -2.45 0.17 11.64
C PHE A 69 -1.67 -0.26 12.88
N GLN A 70 -0.85 0.63 13.44
CA GLN A 70 -0.01 0.34 14.61
C GLN A 70 0.85 -0.89 14.38
N ARG A 71 1.44 -0.96 13.18
CA ARG A 71 2.36 -2.04 12.81
C ARG A 71 3.22 -1.58 11.64
N GLN A 72 4.24 -2.36 11.36
CA GLN A 72 5.14 -2.05 10.26
C GLN A 72 4.45 -2.24 8.92
N ILE A 73 4.66 -1.29 8.03
CA ILE A 73 4.09 -1.32 6.68
C ILE A 73 5.22 -1.43 5.68
N ASP A 74 5.09 -2.36 4.74
CA ASP A 74 6.00 -2.49 3.62
C ASP A 74 5.33 -1.86 2.41
N LEU A 75 5.81 -0.69 2.00
CA LEU A 75 5.18 0.07 0.92
C LEU A 75 6.08 0.02 -0.31
N LEU A 76 5.65 -0.73 -1.32
CA LEU A 76 6.38 -0.87 -2.57
C LEU A 76 5.78 0.03 -3.63
N GLU A 77 6.63 0.67 -4.42
CA GLU A 77 6.19 1.48 -5.55
C GLU A 77 6.14 0.59 -6.79
N GLU A 78 5.00 0.55 -7.44
CA GLU A 78 4.78 -0.36 -8.57
C GLU A 78 5.83 -0.18 -9.65
N LYS A 79 6.18 1.06 -9.96
CA LYS A 79 7.14 1.37 -11.04
C LYS A 79 8.56 0.94 -10.72
N ALA A 80 8.86 0.70 -9.45
CA ALA A 80 10.20 0.29 -9.03
C ALA A 80 10.41 -1.22 -9.08
N ILE A 81 9.36 -1.99 -9.28
CA ILE A 81 9.48 -3.44 -9.33
C ILE A 81 10.01 -3.85 -10.69
N LYS A 82 11.19 -4.46 -10.71
CA LYS A 82 11.86 -4.82 -11.95
C LYS A 82 11.89 -6.32 -12.24
N ASN A 83 11.82 -7.13 -11.18
CA ASN A 83 11.83 -8.59 -11.35
C ASN A 83 10.49 -9.03 -11.98
N PRO A 84 10.50 -9.61 -13.19
CA PRO A 84 9.25 -9.94 -13.87
C PRO A 84 8.44 -11.03 -13.17
N PHE A 85 9.10 -11.96 -12.48
CA PHE A 85 8.38 -13.02 -11.77
C PHE A 85 7.66 -12.45 -10.54
N PHE A 86 8.33 -11.58 -9.80
CA PHE A 86 7.75 -10.94 -8.64
C PHE A 86 6.59 -10.04 -9.05
N LYS A 87 6.78 -9.27 -10.11
CA LYS A 87 5.74 -8.39 -10.63
C LYS A 87 4.50 -9.17 -11.03
N LYS A 88 4.68 -10.28 -11.73
CA LYS A 88 3.57 -11.13 -12.14
C LYS A 88 2.84 -11.70 -10.94
N SER A 89 3.57 -12.17 -9.94
CA SER A 89 2.99 -12.75 -8.74
C SER A 89 2.12 -11.73 -8.00
N ILE A 90 2.63 -10.51 -7.85
CA ILE A 90 1.85 -9.44 -7.20
C ILE A 90 0.59 -9.15 -8.00
N HIS A 91 0.71 -9.00 -9.32
CA HIS A 91 -0.43 -8.66 -10.17
C HIS A 91 -1.53 -9.72 -10.11
N GLU A 92 -1.16 -10.98 -9.95
CA GLU A 92 -2.13 -12.07 -9.90
C GLU A 92 -2.87 -12.17 -8.57
N HIS A 93 -2.27 -11.67 -7.48
CA HIS A 93 -2.79 -11.92 -6.15
C HIS A 93 -3.12 -10.64 -5.37
N ARG A 94 -2.92 -9.48 -5.95
CA ARG A 94 -3.16 -8.21 -5.26
C ARG A 94 -4.66 -7.90 -5.19
N LYS A 95 -5.03 -7.14 -4.15
CA LYS A 95 -6.39 -6.67 -3.99
C LYS A 95 -6.41 -5.15 -4.04
N LEU A 96 -7.26 -4.58 -4.88
CA LEU A 96 -7.40 -3.12 -4.97
C LEU A 96 -8.03 -2.57 -3.70
N ILE A 97 -7.36 -1.61 -3.08
CA ILE A 97 -7.83 -0.96 -1.87
C ILE A 97 -8.34 0.45 -2.17
N TYR A 98 -7.67 1.16 -3.07
CA TYR A 98 -8.06 2.53 -3.42
C TYR A 98 -7.74 2.79 -4.89
N GLY A 99 -8.62 3.54 -5.55
CA GLY A 99 -8.40 3.96 -6.92
C GLY A 99 -8.93 2.97 -7.93
N SER A 100 -8.30 2.96 -9.10
CA SER A 100 -8.77 2.09 -10.18
C SER A 100 -7.63 1.56 -11.01
#